data_26b963843b6cc0258b170e668fc81068
#
_entry.id   26b963843b6cc0258b170e668fc81068
#
_cell.length_a   1.000
_cell.length_b   1.000
_cell.length_c   1.000
_cell.angle_alpha   90.00
_cell.angle_beta   90.00
_cell.angle_gamma   90.00
#
_symmetry.space_group_name_H-M   'P 1'
#
loop_
_entity.id
_entity.type
_entity.pdbx_description
1 polymer ?
#
loop_
_entity_poly.entity_id
_entity_poly.type
_entity_poly.pdbx_seq_one_letter_code
_entity_poly.pdbx_strand_id
1 'polypeptide(L)'
;MELFGFEIKRKNEENKNLRSFAEPNNDDGAVSVTATGGAVSSFIDLEGTAKSEAELVQKYRGMMQQPEVQMAVDDIVNESINISYDSKPVECVTDDVDLPDNIKKRIREEFDNCLRLLDFSNHGYDIFTKWYVDGRLNFHVMIDEKQPKRGILELRYIDPRKLRKIREFDKERSTTKSGNSTFFKRIKNEYYIYNEKGFHNTNSGTIGSGYDLNNTNAAGLRIARDSIVNCNSGLLNENTTLVLSHLHKAHKPLNQLRIMEDAVVIYRISRAPERRIFYIDVGNLPKMKAEQYLRDMMTKHKNRLVYDATSGEVKDDRRHMSMTDDFWLPRREGGRGTEISTLPGGQNLGELDDVEYFQKRLFKALNVPVSRLESDAGFSLGRASEISRDEVKFSKFIRRLRARFAILFDKILEKQLILKGVIAPEEWAGIQAQVRYDFMSDNHFEELKTSEILQNRLQILRDIDEYKGEYYSKEWIRKNVLYMSED
;
A
#
# COMPACT_ATOMS: atom_id res chain seq x y z
N MET A 1 22.74 -8.88 -24.57
CA MET A 1 21.94 -7.94 -23.76
C MET A 1 21.05 -7.16 -24.70
N GLU A 2 19.74 -7.18 -24.52
CA GLU A 2 18.83 -6.39 -25.34
C GLU A 2 18.57 -5.06 -24.61
N LEU A 3 18.96 -3.96 -25.18
CA LEU A 3 18.68 -2.62 -24.69
C LEU A 3 17.80 -1.90 -25.68
N PHE A 4 16.55 -1.59 -25.30
CA PHE A 4 15.56 -0.91 -26.15
C PHE A 4 15.31 -1.57 -27.52
N GLY A 5 15.36 -2.92 -27.59
CA GLY A 5 15.18 -3.66 -28.83
C GLY A 5 16.45 -3.84 -29.67
N PHE A 6 17.59 -3.33 -29.22
CA PHE A 6 18.90 -3.57 -29.86
C PHE A 6 19.65 -4.68 -29.15
N GLU A 7 20.08 -5.69 -29.91
CA GLU A 7 20.91 -6.80 -29.38
C GLU A 7 22.39 -6.38 -29.38
N ILE A 8 22.91 -5.96 -28.22
CA ILE A 8 24.32 -5.66 -28.03
C ILE A 8 25.05 -6.98 -27.73
N LYS A 9 25.65 -7.60 -28.73
CA LYS A 9 26.49 -8.78 -28.57
C LYS A 9 27.96 -8.37 -28.45
N ARG A 10 28.57 -8.52 -27.28
CA ARG A 10 30.03 -8.61 -27.16
C ARG A 10 30.50 -10.02 -27.49
N LYS A 11 31.60 -10.12 -28.26
CA LYS A 11 32.11 -11.35 -28.88
C LYS A 11 32.65 -12.38 -27.88
N ASN A 12 32.73 -12.08 -26.56
CA ASN A 12 33.37 -12.93 -25.55
C ASN A 12 32.68 -12.89 -24.18
N GLU A 13 31.37 -12.84 -24.10
CA GLU A 13 30.69 -13.19 -22.86
C GLU A 13 30.37 -14.68 -22.90
N GLU A 14 31.23 -15.50 -22.30
CA GLU A 14 30.80 -16.72 -21.63
C GLU A 14 29.76 -16.28 -20.56
N ASN A 15 28.51 -16.20 -20.97
CA ASN A 15 27.39 -16.11 -20.03
C ASN A 15 27.60 -17.28 -19.04
N LYS A 16 28.05 -16.99 -17.84
CA LYS A 16 28.00 -17.91 -16.70
C LYS A 16 26.53 -18.16 -16.39
N ASN A 17 25.85 -18.86 -17.29
CA ASN A 17 24.49 -19.34 -17.09
C ASN A 17 24.58 -20.41 -16.00
N LEU A 18 24.50 -19.96 -14.77
CA LEU A 18 24.40 -20.84 -13.63
C LEU A 18 23.15 -21.70 -13.82
N ARG A 19 23.38 -23.00 -14.06
CA ARG A 19 22.31 -23.99 -14.20
C ARG A 19 21.83 -24.34 -12.81
N SER A 20 20.57 -24.07 -12.49
CA SER A 20 19.95 -24.47 -11.24
C SER A 20 18.68 -25.26 -11.50
N PHE A 21 18.40 -26.22 -10.65
CA PHE A 21 17.11 -26.90 -10.61
C PHE A 21 16.05 -26.05 -9.90
N ALA A 22 16.50 -25.08 -9.08
CA ALA A 22 15.61 -24.12 -8.42
C ALA A 22 15.22 -23.00 -9.39
N GLU A 23 13.98 -22.56 -9.30
CA GLU A 23 13.53 -21.37 -10.03
C GLU A 23 14.24 -20.13 -9.47
N PRO A 24 14.61 -19.16 -10.33
CA PRO A 24 15.07 -17.87 -9.86
C PRO A 24 14.02 -17.23 -8.96
N ASN A 25 14.45 -16.53 -7.92
CA ASN A 25 13.54 -15.82 -7.02
C ASN A 25 12.63 -14.89 -7.83
N ASN A 26 11.33 -15.10 -7.69
CA ASN A 26 10.33 -14.28 -8.35
C ASN A 26 9.83 -13.22 -7.35
N ASP A 27 10.67 -12.23 -7.07
CA ASP A 27 10.41 -11.11 -6.16
C ASP A 27 9.83 -9.88 -6.84
N ASP A 28 9.67 -9.94 -8.15
CA ASP A 28 9.24 -8.84 -9.01
C ASP A 28 7.80 -8.99 -9.57
N GLY A 29 7.10 -10.06 -9.18
CA GLY A 29 5.73 -10.31 -9.62
C GLY A 29 5.61 -10.71 -11.09
N ALA A 30 6.70 -11.20 -11.72
CA ALA A 30 6.66 -11.70 -13.07
C ALA A 30 5.85 -13.00 -13.15
N VAL A 31 4.98 -13.11 -14.15
CA VAL A 31 4.25 -14.36 -14.41
C VAL A 31 5.17 -15.33 -15.15
N SER A 32 5.38 -16.49 -14.55
CA SER A 32 6.25 -17.54 -15.10
C SER A 32 5.51 -18.35 -16.16
N VAL A 33 6.03 -18.37 -17.39
CA VAL A 33 5.50 -19.17 -18.50
C VAL A 33 6.56 -20.17 -18.93
N THR A 34 6.20 -21.47 -18.98
CA THR A 34 7.10 -22.51 -19.47
C THR A 34 6.83 -22.76 -20.95
N ALA A 35 7.84 -22.61 -21.78
CA ALA A 35 7.78 -22.98 -23.20
C ALA A 35 7.84 -24.51 -23.36
N THR A 36 6.76 -25.20 -23.04
CA THR A 36 6.61 -26.62 -23.40
C THR A 36 5.52 -26.69 -24.46
N GLY A 37 5.81 -27.26 -25.60
CA GLY A 37 5.04 -27.33 -26.84
C GLY A 37 3.54 -27.64 -26.78
N GLY A 38 2.79 -26.77 -26.16
CA GLY A 38 1.34 -26.80 -26.08
C GLY A 38 0.88 -25.43 -25.61
N ALA A 39 0.62 -24.55 -26.54
CA ALA A 39 0.34 -23.13 -26.32
C ALA A 39 -0.92 -22.81 -25.49
N VAL A 40 -1.72 -23.81 -25.12
CA VAL A 40 -3.07 -23.60 -24.57
C VAL A 40 -3.10 -23.56 -23.04
N SER A 41 -2.21 -24.27 -22.34
CA SER A 41 -2.32 -24.39 -20.88
C SER A 41 -1.68 -23.24 -20.09
N SER A 42 -0.72 -22.52 -20.68
CA SER A 42 -0.03 -21.43 -19.96
C SER A 42 -0.78 -20.09 -19.99
N PHE A 43 -1.66 -19.90 -20.97
CA PHE A 43 -2.45 -18.66 -21.08
C PHE A 43 -3.62 -18.58 -20.08
N ILE A 44 -4.17 -19.72 -19.66
CA ILE A 44 -5.29 -19.77 -18.71
C ILE A 44 -4.87 -19.29 -17.32
N ASP A 45 -3.66 -19.67 -16.87
CA ASP A 45 -3.08 -19.20 -15.60
C ASP A 45 -2.74 -17.70 -15.63
N LEU A 46 -2.30 -17.22 -16.80
CA LEU A 46 -1.97 -15.81 -16.98
C LEU A 46 -3.19 -14.89 -16.77
N GLU A 47 -4.32 -15.30 -17.31
CA GLU A 47 -5.57 -14.52 -17.24
C GLU A 47 -6.13 -14.50 -15.82
N GLY A 48 -6.10 -15.63 -15.11
CA GLY A 48 -6.54 -15.72 -13.72
C GLY A 48 -5.70 -14.87 -12.77
N THR A 49 -4.37 -14.94 -12.89
CA THR A 49 -3.44 -14.14 -12.08
C THR A 49 -3.56 -12.66 -12.40
N ALA A 50 -3.68 -12.31 -13.69
CA ALA A 50 -3.85 -10.93 -14.15
C ALA A 50 -5.12 -10.30 -13.59
N LYS A 51 -6.23 -11.02 -13.62
CA LYS A 51 -7.51 -10.55 -13.09
C LYS A 51 -7.46 -10.30 -11.58
N SER A 52 -6.88 -11.23 -10.83
CA SER A 52 -6.78 -11.10 -9.38
C SER A 52 -5.91 -9.90 -8.95
N GLU A 53 -4.83 -9.60 -9.67
CA GLU A 53 -3.99 -8.42 -9.39
C GLU A 53 -4.70 -7.10 -9.67
N ALA A 54 -5.40 -6.98 -10.79
CA ALA A 54 -6.15 -5.78 -11.13
C ALA A 54 -7.28 -5.52 -10.13
N GLU A 55 -7.97 -6.58 -9.69
CA GLU A 55 -9.00 -6.50 -8.64
C GLU A 55 -8.41 -6.08 -7.29
N LEU A 56 -7.22 -6.57 -6.92
CA LEU A 56 -6.55 -6.16 -5.69
C LEU A 56 -6.19 -4.67 -5.72
N VAL A 57 -5.60 -4.18 -6.82
CA VAL A 57 -5.28 -2.75 -6.98
C VAL A 57 -6.55 -1.89 -6.87
N GLN A 58 -7.64 -2.32 -7.47
CA GLN A 58 -8.92 -1.60 -7.37
C GLN A 58 -9.44 -1.57 -5.92
N LYS A 59 -9.34 -2.69 -5.20
CA LYS A 59 -9.71 -2.75 -3.78
C LYS A 59 -8.86 -1.80 -2.93
N TYR A 60 -7.54 -1.76 -3.14
CA TYR A 60 -6.66 -0.86 -2.40
C TYR A 60 -6.97 0.61 -2.66
N ARG A 61 -7.25 0.97 -3.92
CA ARG A 61 -7.70 2.34 -4.26
C ARG A 61 -9.05 2.66 -3.63
N GLY A 62 -9.96 1.69 -3.53
CA GLY A 62 -11.23 1.84 -2.81
C GLY A 62 -11.04 2.06 -1.30
N MET A 63 -10.02 1.44 -0.69
CA MET A 63 -9.69 1.66 0.72
C MET A 63 -9.24 3.10 1.00
N MET A 64 -8.56 3.75 0.04
CA MET A 64 -8.14 5.15 0.16
C MET A 64 -9.29 6.16 0.22
N GLN A 65 -10.50 5.76 -0.15
CA GLN A 65 -11.69 6.62 -0.02
C GLN A 65 -12.20 6.70 1.42
N GLN A 66 -11.66 5.88 2.32
CA GLN A 66 -12.01 5.93 3.75
C GLN A 66 -11.12 6.94 4.47
N PRO A 67 -11.72 7.87 5.25
CA PRO A 67 -10.97 8.95 5.90
C PRO A 67 -9.83 8.46 6.80
N GLU A 68 -10.04 7.39 7.56
CA GLU A 68 -9.04 6.84 8.49
C GLU A 68 -7.82 6.28 7.74
N VAL A 69 -8.06 5.63 6.59
CA VAL A 69 -6.98 5.11 5.76
C VAL A 69 -6.24 6.23 5.06
N GLN A 70 -6.98 7.21 4.53
CA GLN A 70 -6.40 8.38 3.88
C GLN A 70 -5.49 9.13 4.86
N MET A 71 -5.99 9.47 6.06
CA MET A 71 -5.22 10.17 7.08
C MET A 71 -3.93 9.41 7.45
N ALA A 72 -4.03 8.10 7.66
CA ALA A 72 -2.86 7.28 7.98
C ALA A 72 -1.85 7.20 6.83
N VAL A 73 -2.30 7.17 5.58
CA VAL A 73 -1.42 7.18 4.40
C VAL A 73 -0.79 8.56 4.21
N ASP A 74 -1.54 9.63 4.41
CA ASP A 74 -1.03 11.01 4.34
C ASP A 74 0.09 11.22 5.36
N ASP A 75 -0.06 10.73 6.59
CA ASP A 75 1.00 10.75 7.60
C ASP A 75 2.26 9.99 7.14
N ILE A 76 2.09 8.79 6.58
CA ILE A 76 3.20 7.99 6.09
C ILE A 76 3.91 8.67 4.91
N VAL A 77 3.16 9.24 3.99
CA VAL A 77 3.71 9.88 2.79
C VAL A 77 4.41 11.19 3.15
N ASN A 78 3.80 12.02 3.98
CA ASN A 78 4.40 13.27 4.48
C ASN A 78 5.73 13.01 5.20
N GLU A 79 5.77 11.98 6.05
CA GLU A 79 7.01 11.59 6.71
C GLU A 79 8.04 10.99 5.74
N SER A 80 7.58 10.32 4.67
CA SER A 80 8.47 9.68 3.69
C SER A 80 9.07 10.67 2.71
N ILE A 81 8.27 11.61 2.22
CA ILE A 81 8.64 12.59 1.20
C ILE A 81 8.36 13.97 1.76
N ASN A 82 9.40 14.62 2.23
CA ASN A 82 9.31 16.01 2.64
C ASN A 82 9.60 16.91 1.43
N ILE A 83 8.67 17.81 1.12
CA ILE A 83 8.79 18.78 0.04
C ILE A 83 8.98 20.15 0.69
N SER A 84 10.20 20.69 0.57
CA SER A 84 10.51 22.06 0.98
C SER A 84 10.83 22.91 -0.25
N TYR A 85 10.48 24.19 -0.19
CA TYR A 85 10.79 25.13 -1.26
C TYR A 85 12.29 25.43 -1.39
N ASP A 86 13.04 25.28 -0.28
CA ASP A 86 14.44 25.70 -0.20
C ASP A 86 15.44 24.56 -0.46
N SER A 87 14.99 23.32 -0.54
CA SER A 87 15.87 22.16 -0.64
C SER A 87 15.31 21.07 -1.54
N LYS A 88 16.22 20.27 -2.08
CA LYS A 88 15.84 19.12 -2.91
C LYS A 88 15.21 18.02 -2.03
N PRO A 89 14.09 17.41 -2.46
CA PRO A 89 13.44 16.36 -1.69
C PRO A 89 14.29 15.09 -1.53
N VAL A 90 15.21 14.83 -2.47
CA VAL A 90 16.13 13.67 -2.44
C VAL A 90 17.46 14.07 -3.04
N GLU A 91 18.55 13.69 -2.39
CA GLU A 91 19.91 13.89 -2.88
C GLU A 91 20.61 12.56 -3.15
N CYS A 92 21.46 12.54 -4.18
CA CYS A 92 22.28 11.39 -4.51
C CYS A 92 23.65 11.54 -3.85
N VAL A 93 23.96 10.70 -2.86
CA VAL A 93 25.23 10.66 -2.16
C VAL A 93 26.15 9.64 -2.84
N THR A 94 27.30 10.09 -3.29
CA THR A 94 28.29 9.30 -4.04
C THR A 94 29.66 9.25 -3.35
N ASP A 95 29.70 9.60 -2.07
CA ASP A 95 30.98 9.73 -1.34
C ASP A 95 31.71 8.38 -1.21
N ASP A 96 30.97 7.32 -0.96
CA ASP A 96 31.46 5.95 -0.82
C ASP A 96 31.80 5.28 -2.16
N VAL A 97 31.53 5.92 -3.29
CA VAL A 97 31.75 5.34 -4.63
C VAL A 97 33.23 5.45 -4.99
N ASP A 98 33.85 4.35 -5.36
CA ASP A 98 35.26 4.33 -5.79
C ASP A 98 35.40 4.72 -7.28
N LEU A 99 35.12 5.97 -7.57
CA LEU A 99 35.20 6.58 -8.90
C LEU A 99 35.84 7.96 -8.85
N PRO A 100 36.43 8.45 -9.96
CA PRO A 100 36.96 9.81 -10.06
C PRO A 100 35.88 10.87 -9.81
N ASP A 101 36.23 11.98 -9.16
CA ASP A 101 35.31 13.04 -8.77
C ASP A 101 34.50 13.63 -9.95
N ASN A 102 35.08 13.65 -11.14
CA ASN A 102 34.36 14.10 -12.35
C ASN A 102 33.20 13.18 -12.69
N ILE A 103 33.34 11.86 -12.47
CA ILE A 103 32.26 10.90 -12.73
C ILE A 103 31.21 11.01 -11.63
N LYS A 104 31.64 11.12 -10.36
CA LYS A 104 30.73 11.34 -9.22
C LYS A 104 29.85 12.57 -9.43
N LYS A 105 30.44 13.68 -9.88
CA LYS A 105 29.73 14.92 -10.19
C LYS A 105 28.71 14.70 -11.31
N ARG A 106 29.09 13.99 -12.37
CA ARG A 106 28.18 13.67 -13.48
C ARG A 106 27.03 12.80 -13.03
N ILE A 107 27.26 11.80 -12.17
CA ILE A 107 26.21 10.96 -11.61
C ILE A 107 25.17 11.81 -10.86
N ARG A 108 25.63 12.75 -10.03
CA ARG A 108 24.75 13.69 -9.30
C ARG A 108 23.95 14.60 -10.24
N GLU A 109 24.61 15.18 -11.25
CA GLU A 109 23.94 16.01 -12.27
C GLU A 109 22.88 15.22 -13.05
N GLU A 110 23.18 13.96 -13.41
CA GLU A 110 22.21 13.12 -14.11
C GLU A 110 21.07 12.66 -13.20
N PHE A 111 21.32 12.48 -11.90
CA PHE A 111 20.27 12.23 -10.93
C PHE A 111 19.33 13.44 -10.80
N ASP A 112 19.87 14.65 -10.74
CA ASP A 112 19.06 15.88 -10.77
C ASP A 112 18.20 15.98 -12.05
N ASN A 113 18.74 15.54 -13.18
CA ASN A 113 17.97 15.42 -14.43
C ASN A 113 16.84 14.40 -14.31
N CYS A 114 17.09 13.26 -13.67
CA CYS A 114 16.05 12.24 -13.42
C CYS A 114 14.93 12.77 -12.52
N LEU A 115 15.26 13.52 -11.47
CA LEU A 115 14.26 14.14 -10.59
C LEU A 115 13.42 15.18 -11.35
N ARG A 116 14.04 15.96 -12.26
CA ARG A 116 13.29 16.90 -13.14
C ARG A 116 12.36 16.18 -14.12
N LEU A 117 12.80 15.04 -14.70
CA LEU A 117 11.97 14.24 -15.60
C LEU A 117 10.75 13.64 -14.89
N LEU A 118 10.87 13.34 -13.61
CA LEU A 118 9.74 12.91 -12.77
C LEU A 118 8.91 14.08 -12.26
N ASP A 119 9.41 15.32 -12.40
CA ASP A 119 8.90 16.50 -11.69
C ASP A 119 8.65 16.21 -10.19
N PHE A 120 9.68 15.61 -9.58
CA PHE A 120 9.56 15.00 -8.27
C PHE A 120 9.30 16.03 -7.17
N SER A 121 9.71 17.27 -7.35
CA SER A 121 9.43 18.37 -6.42
C SER A 121 7.93 18.67 -6.32
N ASN A 122 7.17 18.54 -7.41
CA ASN A 122 5.74 18.81 -7.44
C ASN A 122 4.90 17.54 -7.26
N HIS A 123 5.34 16.43 -7.83
CA HIS A 123 4.57 15.19 -7.90
C HIS A 123 5.14 14.06 -7.02
N GLY A 124 6.19 14.30 -6.24
CA GLY A 124 6.83 13.27 -5.40
C GLY A 124 5.85 12.63 -4.42
N TYR A 125 4.99 13.44 -3.81
CA TYR A 125 3.91 12.97 -2.94
C TYR A 125 2.97 12.00 -3.66
N ASP A 126 2.47 12.39 -4.82
CA ASP A 126 1.53 11.57 -5.61
C ASP A 126 2.18 10.28 -6.14
N ILE A 127 3.45 10.36 -6.55
CA ILE A 127 4.21 9.20 -7.04
C ILE A 127 4.41 8.19 -5.92
N PHE A 128 4.80 8.66 -4.73
CA PHE A 128 4.98 7.79 -3.57
C PHE A 128 3.65 7.19 -3.10
N THR A 129 2.59 7.99 -3.05
CA THR A 129 1.22 7.52 -2.72
C THR A 129 0.77 6.43 -3.67
N LYS A 130 0.92 6.61 -4.99
CA LYS A 130 0.59 5.56 -5.98
C LYS A 130 1.38 4.28 -5.75
N TRP A 131 2.69 4.40 -5.48
CA TRP A 131 3.52 3.25 -5.16
C TRP A 131 3.08 2.52 -3.88
N TYR A 132 2.79 3.28 -2.83
CA TYR A 132 2.36 2.74 -1.54
C TYR A 132 1.01 2.02 -1.63
N VAL A 133 0.04 2.65 -2.32
CA VAL A 133 -1.34 2.15 -2.47
C VAL A 133 -1.41 0.99 -3.44
N ASP A 134 -0.81 1.11 -4.63
CA ASP A 134 -0.91 0.07 -5.66
C ASP A 134 0.09 -1.09 -5.41
N GLY A 135 1.11 -0.87 -4.57
CA GLY A 135 2.20 -1.81 -4.32
C GLY A 135 3.19 -1.93 -5.48
N ARG A 136 2.99 -1.18 -6.55
CA ARG A 136 3.85 -1.17 -7.74
C ARG A 136 3.70 0.13 -8.51
N LEU A 137 4.80 0.54 -9.12
CA LEU A 137 4.88 1.74 -9.93
C LEU A 137 5.59 1.41 -11.24
N ASN A 138 5.03 1.84 -12.36
CA ASN A 138 5.57 1.57 -13.68
C ASN A 138 5.70 2.86 -14.47
N PHE A 139 6.86 3.08 -15.08
CA PHE A 139 7.09 4.16 -16.03
C PHE A 139 7.60 3.61 -17.35
N HIS A 140 7.06 4.10 -18.45
CA HIS A 140 7.62 3.91 -19.79
C HIS A 140 8.68 4.96 -20.04
N VAL A 141 9.85 4.49 -20.44
CA VAL A 141 11.01 5.33 -20.71
C VAL A 141 10.99 5.70 -22.20
N MET A 142 10.82 6.98 -22.50
CA MET A 142 10.86 7.50 -23.85
C MET A 142 12.26 8.00 -24.18
N ILE A 143 12.80 7.51 -25.28
CA ILE A 143 14.14 7.90 -25.79
C ILE A 143 14.05 8.31 -27.27
N ASP A 144 15.04 9.05 -27.73
CA ASP A 144 15.22 9.32 -29.15
C ASP A 144 15.99 8.15 -29.80
N GLU A 145 15.32 7.33 -30.60
CA GLU A 145 15.94 6.19 -31.29
C GLU A 145 17.11 6.59 -32.21
N LYS A 146 17.08 7.81 -32.77
CA LYS A 146 18.13 8.31 -33.67
C LYS A 146 19.33 8.84 -32.87
N GLN A 147 19.12 9.32 -31.67
CA GLN A 147 20.13 9.92 -30.80
C GLN A 147 20.04 9.43 -29.34
N PRO A 148 20.30 8.15 -29.08
CA PRO A 148 20.15 7.59 -27.72
C PRO A 148 21.01 8.27 -26.67
N LYS A 149 22.15 8.89 -27.09
CA LYS A 149 23.06 9.65 -26.19
C LYS A 149 22.40 10.89 -25.55
N ARG A 150 21.25 11.33 -26.02
CA ARG A 150 20.49 12.40 -25.34
C ARG A 150 19.96 11.96 -23.98
N GLY A 151 19.90 10.65 -23.75
CA GLY A 151 19.34 10.06 -22.55
C GLY A 151 17.83 9.95 -22.60
N ILE A 152 17.20 9.89 -21.43
CA ILE A 152 15.75 9.80 -21.29
C ILE A 152 15.14 11.16 -21.59
N LEU A 153 14.12 11.17 -22.47
CA LEU A 153 13.41 12.40 -22.83
C LEU A 153 12.17 12.61 -21.96
N GLU A 154 11.46 11.53 -21.63
CA GLU A 154 10.21 11.59 -20.87
C GLU A 154 9.98 10.28 -20.14
N LEU A 155 9.35 10.34 -18.97
CA LEU A 155 8.90 9.19 -18.17
C LEU A 155 7.38 9.22 -18.09
N ARG A 156 6.71 8.28 -18.76
CA ARG A 156 5.25 8.17 -18.76
C ARG A 156 4.76 7.13 -17.77
N TYR A 157 3.92 7.53 -16.84
CA TYR A 157 3.29 6.61 -15.90
C TYR A 157 2.35 5.64 -16.63
N ILE A 158 2.44 4.37 -16.26
CA ILE A 158 1.55 3.30 -16.72
C ILE A 158 0.80 2.73 -15.52
N ASP A 159 -0.54 2.71 -15.62
CA ASP A 159 -1.39 2.10 -14.59
C ASP A 159 -1.03 0.60 -14.44
N PRO A 160 -0.76 0.13 -13.22
CA PRO A 160 -0.41 -1.27 -12.96
C PRO A 160 -1.44 -2.28 -13.46
N ARG A 161 -2.70 -1.89 -13.59
CA ARG A 161 -3.77 -2.76 -14.12
C ARG A 161 -3.65 -3.03 -15.62
N LYS A 162 -2.86 -2.21 -16.34
CA LYS A 162 -2.68 -2.28 -17.79
C LYS A 162 -1.37 -2.95 -18.21
N LEU A 163 -0.49 -3.25 -17.26
CA LEU A 163 0.85 -3.77 -17.54
C LEU A 163 1.11 -5.08 -16.79
N ARG A 164 1.72 -6.05 -17.48
CA ARG A 164 2.13 -7.34 -16.92
C ARG A 164 3.55 -7.66 -17.31
N LYS A 165 4.34 -8.13 -16.34
CA LYS A 165 5.67 -8.67 -16.58
C LYS A 165 5.58 -10.17 -16.81
N ILE A 166 6.18 -10.65 -17.89
CA ILE A 166 6.22 -12.07 -18.28
C ILE A 166 7.65 -12.53 -18.32
N ARG A 167 7.88 -13.69 -17.74
CA ARG A 167 9.15 -14.38 -17.74
C ARG A 167 8.98 -15.77 -18.35
N GLU A 168 9.58 -15.99 -19.52
CA GLU A 168 9.57 -17.25 -20.22
C GLU A 168 10.74 -18.13 -19.75
N PHE A 169 10.42 -19.35 -19.34
CA PHE A 169 11.43 -20.36 -18.97
C PHE A 169 11.58 -21.41 -20.05
N ASP A 170 12.81 -21.75 -20.34
CA ASP A 170 13.15 -22.93 -21.12
C ASP A 170 13.50 -24.08 -20.17
N LYS A 171 12.97 -25.28 -20.44
CA LYS A 171 13.25 -26.50 -19.69
C LYS A 171 14.29 -27.31 -20.43
N GLU A 172 15.54 -27.25 -20.00
CA GLU A 172 16.58 -28.15 -20.48
C GLU A 172 16.57 -29.47 -19.71
N ARG A 173 16.39 -30.56 -20.42
CA ARG A 173 16.49 -31.90 -19.85
C ARG A 173 17.96 -32.32 -19.82
N SER A 174 18.52 -32.49 -18.65
CA SER A 174 19.85 -33.11 -18.49
C SER A 174 19.71 -34.54 -17.98
N THR A 175 20.19 -35.48 -18.72
CA THR A 175 20.23 -36.90 -18.31
C THR A 175 21.57 -37.15 -17.63
N THR A 176 21.52 -37.49 -16.36
CA THR A 176 22.73 -37.88 -15.59
C THR A 176 23.17 -39.28 -16.07
N LYS A 177 24.47 -39.60 -15.98
CA LYS A 177 25.02 -40.93 -16.33
C LYS A 177 24.30 -42.08 -15.62
N SER A 178 23.55 -41.82 -14.58
CA SER A 178 22.73 -42.76 -13.80
C SER A 178 21.29 -42.92 -14.29
N GLY A 179 20.91 -42.40 -15.46
CA GLY A 179 19.58 -42.57 -16.04
C GLY A 179 18.49 -41.62 -15.46
N ASN A 180 18.77 -40.88 -14.39
CA ASN A 180 17.82 -39.91 -13.82
C ASN A 180 17.84 -38.62 -14.64
N SER A 181 16.67 -38.18 -15.13
CA SER A 181 16.54 -36.92 -15.84
C SER A 181 16.19 -35.81 -14.87
N THR A 182 17.08 -34.82 -14.76
CA THR A 182 16.83 -33.60 -14.01
C THR A 182 16.49 -32.46 -14.98
N PHE A 183 15.49 -31.67 -14.66
CA PHE A 183 15.10 -30.52 -15.46
C PHE A 183 15.70 -29.26 -14.88
N PHE A 184 16.46 -28.52 -15.68
CA PHE A 184 16.96 -27.20 -15.33
C PHE A 184 16.06 -26.15 -15.99
N LYS A 185 15.70 -25.14 -15.22
CA LYS A 185 14.92 -23.99 -15.71
C LYS A 185 15.88 -22.83 -15.97
N ARG A 186 15.84 -22.29 -17.16
CA ARG A 186 16.59 -21.11 -17.58
C ARG A 186 15.63 -20.05 -18.07
N ILE A 187 15.86 -18.79 -17.68
CA ILE A 187 15.12 -17.66 -18.21
C ILE A 187 15.51 -17.50 -19.68
N LYS A 188 14.53 -17.65 -20.58
CA LYS A 188 14.70 -17.45 -22.02
C LYS A 188 14.51 -16.00 -22.40
N ASN A 189 13.36 -15.42 -22.03
CA ASN A 189 13.00 -14.05 -22.32
C ASN A 189 12.25 -13.42 -21.14
N GLU A 190 12.41 -12.11 -20.99
CA GLU A 190 11.61 -11.28 -20.10
C GLU A 190 11.06 -10.08 -20.89
N TYR A 191 9.77 -9.84 -20.81
CA TYR A 191 9.11 -8.73 -21.48
C TYR A 191 7.86 -8.30 -20.73
N TYR A 192 7.30 -7.16 -21.12
CA TYR A 192 6.03 -6.66 -20.61
C TYR A 192 4.94 -6.79 -21.69
N ILE A 193 3.70 -7.02 -21.22
CA ILE A 193 2.52 -6.92 -22.08
C ILE A 193 1.69 -5.74 -21.57
N TYR A 194 1.38 -4.82 -22.46
CA TYR A 194 0.50 -3.69 -22.22
C TYR A 194 -0.85 -3.92 -22.88
N ASN A 195 -1.94 -3.77 -22.12
CA ASN A 195 -3.30 -3.82 -22.60
C ASN A 195 -4.00 -2.51 -22.26
N GLU A 196 -4.44 -1.77 -23.28
CA GLU A 196 -5.09 -0.47 -23.10
C GLU A 196 -6.39 -0.55 -22.28
N LYS A 197 -7.17 -1.62 -22.47
CA LYS A 197 -8.42 -1.86 -21.73
C LYS A 197 -8.21 -2.39 -20.31
N GLY A 198 -6.97 -2.75 -19.96
CA GLY A 198 -6.65 -3.43 -18.72
C GLY A 198 -7.01 -4.93 -18.74
N PHE A 199 -6.54 -5.65 -17.73
CA PHE A 199 -6.73 -7.11 -17.61
C PHE A 199 -8.00 -7.52 -16.83
N HIS A 200 -8.81 -6.57 -16.37
CA HIS A 200 -10.02 -6.83 -15.56
C HIS A 200 -11.30 -6.94 -16.39
N ASN A 201 -11.28 -6.62 -17.67
CA ASN A 201 -12.49 -6.42 -18.47
C ASN A 201 -12.76 -7.56 -19.47
N THR A 202 -12.44 -8.79 -19.12
CA THR A 202 -12.96 -9.92 -19.84
C THR A 202 -14.35 -10.23 -19.31
N ASN A 203 -15.38 -9.59 -19.90
CA ASN A 203 -16.74 -10.10 -19.82
C ASN A 203 -16.69 -11.57 -20.23
N SER A 204 -17.02 -12.46 -19.29
CA SER A 204 -17.13 -13.90 -19.50
C SER A 204 -18.40 -14.17 -20.32
N GLY A 205 -18.31 -13.92 -21.59
CA GLY A 205 -19.36 -14.14 -22.54
C GLY A 205 -18.76 -14.43 -23.90
N THR A 206 -18.20 -15.56 -24.03
CA THR A 206 -17.84 -16.31 -25.24
C THR A 206 -16.41 -16.83 -25.14
N ILE A 207 -16.25 -17.96 -24.51
CA ILE A 207 -15.12 -18.85 -24.79
C ILE A 207 -15.38 -19.36 -26.21
N GLY A 208 -15.13 -18.50 -27.21
CA GLY A 208 -15.03 -18.85 -28.60
C GLY A 208 -13.66 -19.47 -28.82
N SER A 209 -13.64 -20.73 -29.15
CA SER A 209 -12.50 -21.50 -29.60
C SER A 209 -11.66 -20.70 -30.61
N GLY A 210 -10.36 -20.56 -30.34
CA GLY A 210 -9.38 -20.06 -31.27
C GLY A 210 -8.70 -18.80 -30.84
N TYR A 211 -7.83 -18.91 -29.81
CA TYR A 211 -6.77 -17.93 -29.64
C TYR A 211 -5.76 -18.15 -30.76
N ASP A 212 -5.91 -17.39 -31.83
CA ASP A 212 -4.92 -17.28 -32.88
C ASP A 212 -3.70 -16.59 -32.28
N LEU A 213 -2.65 -17.35 -32.01
CA LEU A 213 -1.34 -16.87 -31.55
C LEU A 213 -0.70 -15.83 -32.48
N ASN A 214 -1.24 -15.70 -33.71
CA ASN A 214 -0.85 -14.72 -34.70
C ASN A 214 -1.63 -13.39 -34.57
N ASN A 215 -2.66 -13.32 -33.72
CA ASN A 215 -3.42 -12.09 -33.53
C ASN A 215 -2.85 -11.32 -32.32
N THR A 216 -1.74 -10.62 -32.54
CA THR A 216 -1.04 -9.78 -31.55
C THR A 216 -1.92 -8.73 -30.88
N ASN A 217 -3.08 -8.41 -31.47
CA ASN A 217 -4.02 -7.39 -30.95
C ASN A 217 -4.90 -7.89 -29.80
N ALA A 218 -5.11 -9.20 -29.65
CA ALA A 218 -5.92 -9.76 -28.56
C ALA A 218 -5.11 -9.91 -27.25
N ALA A 219 -3.78 -10.11 -27.36
CA ALA A 219 -2.89 -10.32 -26.22
C ALA A 219 -2.30 -9.01 -25.65
N GLY A 220 -2.43 -7.88 -26.36
CA GLY A 220 -1.80 -6.61 -26.00
C GLY A 220 -0.45 -6.37 -26.65
N LEU A 221 0.09 -5.17 -26.45
CA LEU A 221 1.38 -4.75 -27.01
C LEU A 221 2.53 -5.35 -26.19
N ARG A 222 3.43 -6.08 -26.86
CA ARG A 222 4.67 -6.57 -26.24
C ARG A 222 5.70 -5.44 -26.18
N ILE A 223 6.23 -5.18 -24.99
CA ILE A 223 7.20 -4.11 -24.69
C ILE A 223 8.47 -4.76 -24.14
N ALA A 224 9.63 -4.30 -24.63
CA ALA A 224 10.93 -4.76 -24.14
C ALA A 224 11.11 -4.43 -22.64
N ARG A 225 11.81 -5.31 -21.92
CA ARG A 225 12.09 -5.13 -20.48
C ARG A 225 12.74 -3.77 -20.17
N ASP A 226 13.66 -3.37 -21.04
CA ASP A 226 14.47 -2.17 -20.83
C ASP A 226 13.70 -0.86 -21.03
N SER A 227 12.56 -0.90 -21.77
CA SER A 227 11.71 0.26 -21.98
C SER A 227 10.83 0.60 -20.77
N ILE A 228 10.78 -0.27 -19.74
CA ILE A 228 9.96 -0.07 -18.55
C ILE A 228 10.83 0.03 -17.30
N VAL A 229 10.54 1.03 -16.48
CA VAL A 229 11.02 1.12 -15.09
C VAL A 229 9.88 0.65 -14.19
N ASN A 230 10.12 -0.41 -13.44
CA ASN A 230 9.16 -1.00 -12.52
C ASN A 230 9.73 -0.99 -11.10
N CYS A 231 8.98 -0.46 -10.15
CA CYS A 231 9.30 -0.45 -8.72
C CYS A 231 8.18 -1.12 -7.93
N ASN A 232 8.49 -2.23 -7.26
CA ASN A 232 7.52 -3.01 -6.47
C ASN A 232 7.70 -2.76 -4.98
N SER A 233 6.63 -2.96 -4.20
CA SER A 233 6.63 -2.86 -2.74
C SER A 233 7.59 -3.85 -2.05
N GLY A 234 7.91 -4.97 -2.71
CA GLY A 234 8.67 -6.08 -2.13
C GLY A 234 7.85 -7.00 -1.24
N LEU A 235 6.56 -6.76 -1.14
CA LEU A 235 5.64 -7.64 -0.43
C LEU A 235 5.02 -8.62 -1.42
N LEU A 236 5.24 -9.91 -1.19
CA LEU A 236 4.69 -10.98 -2.02
C LEU A 236 3.74 -11.84 -1.20
N ASN A 237 2.76 -12.40 -1.86
CA ASN A 237 1.92 -13.42 -1.26
C ASN A 237 2.69 -14.74 -1.22
N GLU A 238 2.72 -15.43 -0.06
CA GLU A 238 3.46 -16.69 0.13
C GLU A 238 3.06 -17.80 -0.85
N ASN A 239 1.78 -17.86 -1.22
CA ASN A 239 1.22 -18.91 -2.07
C ASN A 239 1.19 -18.55 -3.57
N THR A 240 1.38 -17.29 -3.88
CA THR A 240 1.30 -16.77 -5.26
C THR A 240 2.39 -15.73 -5.47
N THR A 241 2.82 -15.57 -6.71
CA THR A 241 3.80 -14.54 -7.09
C THR A 241 3.20 -13.13 -7.16
N LEU A 242 2.03 -12.94 -6.55
CA LEU A 242 1.33 -11.65 -6.56
C LEU A 242 2.04 -10.63 -5.68
N VAL A 243 2.31 -9.46 -6.24
CA VAL A 243 2.81 -8.32 -5.48
C VAL A 243 1.66 -7.70 -4.69
N LEU A 244 1.87 -7.53 -3.40
CA LEU A 244 0.90 -6.95 -2.48
C LEU A 244 1.20 -5.47 -2.22
N SER A 245 0.16 -4.70 -1.97
CA SER A 245 0.25 -3.32 -1.48
C SER A 245 0.64 -3.30 0.01
N HIS A 246 1.20 -2.19 0.46
CA HIS A 246 1.38 -1.91 1.88
C HIS A 246 0.05 -1.84 2.64
N LEU A 247 -1.06 -1.53 1.96
CA LEU A 247 -2.42 -1.52 2.50
C LEU A 247 -3.02 -2.91 2.71
N HIS A 248 -2.40 -3.98 2.19
CA HIS A 248 -3.00 -5.31 2.21
C HIS A 248 -3.39 -5.77 3.63
N LYS A 249 -2.53 -5.51 4.61
CA LYS A 249 -2.76 -5.89 6.01
C LYS A 249 -3.92 -5.11 6.66
N ALA A 250 -4.23 -3.94 6.16
CA ALA A 250 -5.31 -3.08 6.66
C ALA A 250 -6.70 -3.47 6.12
N HIS A 251 -6.79 -4.29 5.07
CA HIS A 251 -8.04 -4.66 4.43
C HIS A 251 -9.06 -5.28 5.40
N LYS A 252 -8.61 -6.27 6.20
CA LYS A 252 -9.49 -6.94 7.16
C LYS A 252 -9.91 -6.02 8.32
N PRO A 253 -8.99 -5.31 9.00
CA PRO A 253 -9.35 -4.35 10.05
C PRO A 253 -10.31 -3.27 9.56
N LEU A 254 -10.10 -2.72 8.37
CA LEU A 254 -10.97 -1.70 7.79
C LEU A 254 -12.40 -2.20 7.57
N ASN A 255 -12.57 -3.38 6.97
CA ASN A 255 -13.91 -3.95 6.77
C ASN A 255 -14.60 -4.21 8.11
N GLN A 256 -13.86 -4.65 9.14
CA GLN A 256 -14.42 -4.85 10.47
C GLN A 256 -14.84 -3.54 11.10
N LEU A 257 -14.03 -2.47 10.99
CA LEU A 257 -14.36 -1.14 11.48
C LEU A 257 -15.65 -0.62 10.86
N ARG A 258 -15.77 -0.64 9.54
CA ARG A 258 -16.98 -0.20 8.83
C ARG A 258 -18.24 -0.96 9.25
N ILE A 259 -18.15 -2.27 9.39
CA ILE A 259 -19.28 -3.08 9.87
C ILE A 259 -19.69 -2.67 11.28
N MET A 260 -18.73 -2.37 12.17
CA MET A 260 -19.01 -1.93 13.53
C MET A 260 -19.62 -0.54 13.57
N GLU A 261 -19.11 0.40 12.78
CA GLU A 261 -19.67 1.75 12.65
C GLU A 261 -21.12 1.71 12.15
N ASP A 262 -21.39 0.98 11.06
CA ASP A 262 -22.73 0.78 10.54
C ASP A 262 -23.66 0.11 11.58
N ALA A 263 -23.16 -0.89 12.29
CA ALA A 263 -23.91 -1.58 13.34
C ALA A 263 -24.27 -0.65 14.51
N VAL A 264 -23.35 0.21 14.93
CA VAL A 264 -23.59 1.19 15.99
C VAL A 264 -24.65 2.21 15.55
N VAL A 265 -24.55 2.72 14.32
CA VAL A 265 -25.54 3.66 13.77
C VAL A 265 -26.92 2.99 13.70
N ILE A 266 -27.00 1.79 13.14
CA ILE A 266 -28.26 1.04 13.05
C ILE A 266 -28.84 0.77 14.45
N TYR A 267 -27.98 0.34 15.39
CA TYR A 267 -28.40 0.08 16.77
C TYR A 267 -28.96 1.35 17.44
N ARG A 268 -28.27 2.48 17.32
CA ARG A 268 -28.70 3.76 17.88
C ARG A 268 -30.03 4.23 17.25
N ILE A 269 -30.14 4.18 15.92
CA ILE A 269 -31.38 4.57 15.23
C ILE A 269 -32.53 3.65 15.64
N SER A 270 -32.30 2.35 15.78
CA SER A 270 -33.36 1.38 16.07
C SER A 270 -33.72 1.28 17.55
N ARG A 271 -32.78 1.55 18.46
CA ARG A 271 -32.92 1.30 19.91
C ARG A 271 -32.92 2.54 20.79
N ALA A 272 -32.34 3.66 20.33
CA ALA A 272 -32.33 4.91 21.11
C ALA A 272 -33.73 5.47 21.41
N PRO A 273 -34.67 5.47 20.45
CA PRO A 273 -35.99 5.94 20.76
C PRO A 273 -36.76 4.94 21.63
N GLU A 274 -37.49 5.47 22.60
CA GLU A 274 -38.46 4.72 23.34
C GLU A 274 -39.55 4.17 22.38
N ARG A 275 -39.81 2.88 22.49
CA ARG A 275 -40.84 2.22 21.71
C ARG A 275 -42.11 2.23 22.48
N ARG A 276 -43.21 2.54 21.81
CA ARG A 276 -44.56 2.56 22.42
C ARG A 276 -45.26 1.26 22.05
N ILE A 277 -45.88 0.66 23.06
CA ILE A 277 -46.79 -0.48 22.88
C ILE A 277 -48.19 0.05 23.05
N PHE A 278 -48.96 0.00 21.98
CA PHE A 278 -50.38 0.35 21.98
C PHE A 278 -51.20 -0.93 22.19
N TYR A 279 -51.79 -1.09 23.38
CA TYR A 279 -52.77 -2.12 23.62
C TYR A 279 -54.12 -1.58 23.23
N ILE A 280 -54.65 -2.05 22.09
CA ILE A 280 -55.94 -1.61 21.56
C ILE A 280 -57.02 -2.55 22.02
N ASP A 281 -58.00 -1.99 22.75
CA ASP A 281 -59.18 -2.79 23.12
C ASP A 281 -60.05 -3.01 21.88
N VAL A 282 -60.18 -4.23 21.46
CA VAL A 282 -61.03 -4.66 20.34
C VAL A 282 -62.36 -5.21 20.78
N GLY A 283 -62.63 -5.15 22.09
CA GLY A 283 -63.90 -5.58 22.66
C GLY A 283 -64.34 -6.96 22.15
N ASN A 284 -65.62 -7.11 21.87
CA ASN A 284 -66.26 -8.35 21.40
C ASN A 284 -66.22 -8.50 19.86
N LEU A 285 -65.35 -7.80 19.14
CA LEU A 285 -65.29 -7.94 17.70
C LEU A 285 -64.83 -9.39 17.30
N PRO A 286 -65.45 -9.95 16.24
CA PRO A 286 -64.96 -11.21 15.67
C PRO A 286 -63.46 -11.11 15.29
N LYS A 287 -62.72 -12.18 15.46
CA LYS A 287 -61.26 -12.20 15.27
C LYS A 287 -60.81 -11.55 13.96
N MET A 288 -61.47 -11.89 12.86
CA MET A 288 -61.19 -11.31 11.53
C MET A 288 -61.37 -9.79 11.47
N LYS A 289 -62.44 -9.27 12.06
CA LYS A 289 -62.69 -7.82 12.09
C LYS A 289 -61.73 -7.07 13.04
N ALA A 290 -61.36 -7.72 14.15
CA ALA A 290 -60.40 -7.17 15.08
C ALA A 290 -58.99 -7.04 14.42
N GLU A 291 -58.54 -8.08 13.69
CA GLU A 291 -57.27 -8.04 12.94
C GLU A 291 -57.31 -7.02 11.80
N GLN A 292 -58.43 -6.86 11.12
CA GLN A 292 -58.58 -5.87 10.06
C GLN A 292 -58.54 -4.45 10.61
N TYR A 293 -59.25 -4.17 11.72
CA TYR A 293 -59.24 -2.89 12.41
C TYR A 293 -57.79 -2.53 12.87
N LEU A 294 -57.06 -3.49 13.37
CA LEU A 294 -55.69 -3.35 13.80
C LEU A 294 -54.75 -3.02 12.63
N ARG A 295 -54.92 -3.70 11.49
CA ARG A 295 -54.14 -3.44 10.26
C ARG A 295 -54.42 -2.04 9.71
N ASP A 296 -55.67 -1.62 9.71
CA ASP A 296 -56.07 -0.31 9.23
C ASP A 296 -55.46 0.79 10.10
N MET A 297 -55.44 0.59 11.43
CA MET A 297 -54.79 1.50 12.38
C MET A 297 -53.27 1.51 12.20
N MET A 298 -52.66 0.34 12.04
CA MET A 298 -51.21 0.22 11.76
C MET A 298 -50.86 0.95 10.46
N THR A 299 -51.60 0.76 9.40
CA THR A 299 -51.35 1.39 8.09
C THR A 299 -51.51 2.92 8.16
N LYS A 300 -52.42 3.39 8.98
CA LYS A 300 -52.71 4.81 9.17
C LYS A 300 -51.62 5.56 9.95
N HIS A 301 -50.91 4.86 10.85
CA HIS A 301 -49.96 5.43 11.78
C HIS A 301 -48.53 4.86 11.69
N LYS A 302 -48.24 3.97 10.69
CA LYS A 302 -46.93 3.38 10.51
C LYS A 302 -45.97 4.35 9.85
N ASN A 303 -44.90 4.66 10.55
CA ASN A 303 -43.79 5.44 10.05
C ASN A 303 -42.55 4.51 9.86
N ARG A 304 -41.82 4.72 8.79
CA ARG A 304 -40.63 3.92 8.47
C ARG A 304 -39.42 4.82 8.24
N LEU A 305 -38.39 4.61 9.04
CA LEU A 305 -37.05 5.15 8.82
C LEU A 305 -36.25 4.12 8.01
N VAL A 306 -35.65 4.55 6.92
CA VAL A 306 -34.76 3.71 6.12
C VAL A 306 -33.36 4.32 6.17
N TYR A 307 -32.41 3.59 6.71
CA TYR A 307 -31.01 3.95 6.69
C TYR A 307 -30.35 3.38 5.43
N ASP A 308 -29.73 4.23 4.64
CA ASP A 308 -28.96 3.85 3.47
C ASP A 308 -27.48 3.73 3.86
N ALA A 309 -27.01 2.49 4.00
CA ALA A 309 -25.62 2.21 4.40
C ALA A 309 -24.58 2.66 3.35
N THR A 310 -25.01 2.98 2.13
CA THR A 310 -24.10 3.39 1.05
C THR A 310 -23.79 4.89 1.10
N SER A 311 -24.83 5.70 1.41
CA SER A 311 -24.70 7.17 1.49
C SER A 311 -24.59 7.70 2.92
N GLY A 312 -24.92 6.87 3.94
CA GLY A 312 -25.03 7.29 5.33
C GLY A 312 -26.24 8.16 5.61
N GLU A 313 -27.13 8.34 4.63
CA GLU A 313 -28.33 9.15 4.79
C GLU A 313 -29.46 8.38 5.43
N VAL A 314 -30.19 9.05 6.34
CA VAL A 314 -31.43 8.55 6.90
C VAL A 314 -32.57 9.11 6.06
N LYS A 315 -33.17 8.31 5.20
CA LYS A 315 -34.36 8.68 4.43
C LYS A 315 -35.59 8.52 5.29
N ASP A 316 -36.23 9.64 5.52
CA ASP A 316 -37.45 9.74 6.30
C ASP A 316 -38.67 9.71 5.37
N ASP A 317 -39.41 8.61 5.35
CA ASP A 317 -40.63 8.43 4.56
C ASP A 317 -41.87 8.70 5.45
N ARG A 318 -41.75 9.63 6.41
CA ARG A 318 -42.79 9.93 7.38
C ARG A 318 -43.78 10.98 6.85
N ARG A 319 -45.05 10.62 6.91
CA ARG A 319 -46.13 11.57 6.77
C ARG A 319 -46.49 12.28 8.09
N HIS A 320 -46.06 11.78 9.24
CA HIS A 320 -46.29 12.33 10.58
C HIS A 320 -45.06 12.19 11.47
N MET A 321 -44.83 13.20 12.32
CA MET A 321 -43.71 13.22 13.28
C MET A 321 -43.95 12.25 14.46
N SER A 322 -43.82 10.94 14.28
CA SER A 322 -43.69 10.01 15.38
C SER A 322 -42.49 9.14 15.20
N MET A 323 -41.69 9.02 16.26
CA MET A 323 -40.44 8.27 16.25
C MET A 323 -40.73 6.78 16.40
N THR A 324 -40.23 5.98 15.42
CA THR A 324 -39.97 4.56 15.51
C THR A 324 -41.15 3.56 15.59
N ASP A 325 -40.82 2.29 15.30
CA ASP A 325 -41.73 1.16 15.25
C ASP A 325 -42.53 1.00 16.55
N ASP A 326 -43.80 1.41 16.52
CA ASP A 326 -44.74 1.22 17.61
C ASP A 326 -45.35 -0.18 17.49
N PHE A 327 -45.52 -0.88 18.62
CA PHE A 327 -46.15 -2.19 18.66
C PHE A 327 -47.65 -2.03 18.94
N TRP A 328 -48.50 -2.58 18.06
CA TRP A 328 -49.92 -2.55 18.15
C TRP A 328 -50.44 -3.93 18.51
N LEU A 329 -50.90 -4.14 19.75
CA LEU A 329 -51.32 -5.41 20.25
C LEU A 329 -52.81 -5.41 20.55
N PRO A 330 -53.59 -6.35 20.03
CA PRO A 330 -55.01 -6.48 20.35
C PRO A 330 -55.16 -7.01 21.77
N ARG A 331 -55.99 -6.35 22.55
CA ARG A 331 -56.39 -6.82 23.89
C ARG A 331 -57.84 -7.24 23.88
N ARG A 332 -58.11 -8.43 24.41
CA ARG A 332 -59.45 -8.96 24.65
C ARG A 332 -59.61 -9.15 26.15
N GLU A 333 -60.76 -8.70 26.63
CA GLU A 333 -61.24 -8.92 28.01
C GLU A 333 -60.46 -8.20 29.13
N GLY A 334 -61.20 -7.47 29.98
CA GLY A 334 -60.78 -7.06 31.30
C GLY A 334 -60.82 -5.60 31.65
N GLY A 335 -61.65 -4.80 30.98
CA GLY A 335 -62.10 -3.53 31.62
C GLY A 335 -61.13 -2.38 31.76
N ARG A 336 -59.97 -2.44 31.18
CA ARG A 336 -59.05 -1.31 31.01
C ARG A 336 -58.94 -0.99 29.55
N GLY A 337 -59.46 0.14 29.10
CA GLY A 337 -59.42 0.60 27.72
C GLY A 337 -58.06 0.57 27.06
N THR A 338 -57.91 1.22 25.96
CA THR A 338 -56.62 1.33 25.25
C THR A 338 -55.54 1.86 26.20
N GLU A 339 -54.47 1.08 26.39
CA GLU A 339 -53.33 1.40 27.25
C GLU A 339 -52.07 1.59 26.39
N ILE A 340 -51.29 2.62 26.71
CA ILE A 340 -50.00 2.87 26.08
C ILE A 340 -48.93 2.55 27.10
N SER A 341 -48.08 1.59 26.79
CA SER A 341 -46.92 1.29 27.58
C SER A 341 -45.65 1.65 26.79
N THR A 342 -44.67 2.21 27.46
CA THR A 342 -43.38 2.52 26.84
C THR A 342 -42.35 1.46 27.19
N LEU A 343 -41.67 0.94 26.17
CA LEU A 343 -40.45 0.16 26.38
C LEU A 343 -39.28 1.13 26.49
N PRO A 344 -38.54 1.09 27.58
CA PRO A 344 -37.39 1.97 27.74
C PRO A 344 -36.41 1.80 26.59
N GLY A 345 -35.81 2.88 26.16
CA GLY A 345 -34.73 2.85 25.17
C GLY A 345 -33.54 2.02 25.63
N GLY A 346 -32.67 1.67 24.72
CA GLY A 346 -31.45 0.92 25.03
C GLY A 346 -30.57 1.67 26.02
N GLN A 347 -30.09 0.98 27.05
CA GLN A 347 -29.03 1.49 27.92
C GLN A 347 -27.68 1.35 27.20
N ASN A 348 -26.67 2.14 27.58
CA ASN A 348 -25.31 2.12 27.03
C ASN A 348 -25.17 2.58 25.54
N LEU A 349 -25.97 3.56 25.15
CA LEU A 349 -25.88 4.14 23.79
C LEU A 349 -24.62 5.00 23.59
N GLY A 350 -23.89 5.33 24.66
CA GLY A 350 -22.67 6.14 24.64
C GLY A 350 -21.37 5.35 24.45
N GLU A 351 -21.40 4.03 24.60
CA GLU A 351 -20.20 3.21 24.52
C GLU A 351 -19.71 3.08 23.06
N LEU A 352 -18.45 3.46 22.83
CA LEU A 352 -17.75 3.39 21.52
C LEU A 352 -16.47 2.56 21.59
N ASP A 353 -16.22 1.92 22.72
CA ASP A 353 -14.96 1.20 22.99
C ASP A 353 -14.64 0.17 21.90
N ASP A 354 -15.66 -0.51 21.37
CA ASP A 354 -15.48 -1.48 20.28
C ASP A 354 -15.04 -0.81 18.97
N VAL A 355 -15.62 0.34 18.63
CA VAL A 355 -15.25 1.10 17.42
C VAL A 355 -13.82 1.62 17.57
N GLU A 356 -13.48 2.21 18.72
CA GLU A 356 -12.11 2.66 19.02
C GLU A 356 -11.10 1.52 18.98
N TYR A 357 -11.47 0.33 19.49
CA TYR A 357 -10.61 -0.84 19.42
C TYR A 357 -10.28 -1.21 17.96
N PHE A 358 -11.27 -1.26 17.05
CA PHE A 358 -11.03 -1.57 15.64
C PHE A 358 -10.30 -0.44 14.92
N GLN A 359 -10.55 0.81 15.26
CA GLN A 359 -9.80 1.96 14.74
C GLN A 359 -8.32 1.88 15.15
N LYS A 360 -8.02 1.67 16.42
CA LYS A 360 -6.64 1.45 16.92
C LYS A 360 -5.97 0.23 16.26
N ARG A 361 -6.74 -0.82 15.97
CA ARG A 361 -6.25 -2.00 15.25
C ARG A 361 -5.92 -1.70 13.79
N LEU A 362 -6.72 -0.87 13.11
CA LEU A 362 -6.47 -0.41 11.76
C LEU A 362 -5.15 0.36 11.67
N PHE A 363 -4.93 1.34 12.55
CA PHE A 363 -3.69 2.12 12.60
C PHE A 363 -2.46 1.26 12.90
N LYS A 364 -2.57 0.31 13.83
CA LYS A 364 -1.52 -0.69 14.07
C LYS A 364 -1.21 -1.54 12.85
N ALA A 365 -2.21 -1.91 12.05
CA ALA A 365 -2.01 -2.67 10.81
C ALA A 365 -1.29 -1.84 9.72
N LEU A 366 -1.48 -0.51 9.73
CA LEU A 366 -0.78 0.44 8.86
C LEU A 366 0.59 0.86 9.40
N ASN A 367 0.98 0.41 10.60
CA ASN A 367 2.20 0.80 11.31
C ASN A 367 2.26 2.28 11.72
N VAL A 368 1.11 2.97 11.79
CA VAL A 368 1.04 4.34 12.27
C VAL A 368 0.86 4.34 13.80
N PRO A 369 1.58 5.18 14.54
CA PRO A 369 1.42 5.31 15.98
C PRO A 369 0.00 5.72 16.37
N VAL A 370 -0.59 5.01 17.32
CA VAL A 370 -1.96 5.32 17.79
C VAL A 370 -2.00 6.69 18.48
N SER A 371 -0.87 7.16 19.03
CA SER A 371 -0.75 8.49 19.64
C SER A 371 -1.04 9.65 18.67
N ARG A 372 -0.89 9.43 17.37
CA ARG A 372 -1.24 10.42 16.35
C ARG A 372 -2.74 10.57 16.12
N LEU A 373 -3.56 9.59 16.55
CA LEU A 373 -5.02 9.67 16.56
C LEU A 373 -5.57 10.49 17.71
N GLU A 374 -4.89 10.44 18.86
CA GLU A 374 -5.33 11.06 20.11
C GLU A 374 -4.77 12.49 20.21
N SER A 375 -5.21 13.40 19.35
CA SER A 375 -4.76 14.81 19.35
C SER A 375 -5.17 15.58 20.61
N ASP A 376 -6.16 15.07 21.39
CA ASP A 376 -6.70 15.73 22.58
C ASP A 376 -6.07 15.27 23.91
N ALA A 377 -5.14 14.32 23.88
CA ALA A 377 -4.46 13.90 25.11
C ALA A 377 -3.44 14.97 25.50
N GLY A 378 -3.85 15.89 26.37
CA GLY A 378 -3.01 16.95 26.91
C GLY A 378 -1.62 16.47 27.32
N PHE A 379 -0.64 17.29 27.06
CA PHE A 379 0.80 17.06 27.29
C PHE A 379 1.05 16.56 28.74
N SER A 380 1.13 15.26 28.92
CA SER A 380 1.48 14.64 30.21
C SER A 380 2.91 14.18 30.13
N LEU A 381 3.76 14.73 31.00
CA LEU A 381 5.19 14.45 31.08
C LEU A 381 5.56 12.95 31.20
N GLY A 382 4.64 12.08 31.63
CA GLY A 382 4.84 10.64 31.71
C GLY A 382 4.67 9.89 30.40
N ARG A 383 3.98 10.47 29.41
CA ARG A 383 3.75 9.88 28.07
C ARG A 383 4.88 10.15 27.08
N ALA A 384 5.75 11.10 27.33
CA ALA A 384 6.81 11.48 26.41
C ALA A 384 7.73 10.30 26.04
N SER A 385 8.02 9.39 26.98
CA SER A 385 8.85 8.21 26.73
C SER A 385 8.16 7.13 25.89
N GLU A 386 6.85 6.96 26.03
CA GLU A 386 6.05 6.04 25.20
C GLU A 386 5.85 6.55 23.79
N ILE A 387 5.52 7.84 23.65
CA ILE A 387 5.41 8.51 22.35
C ILE A 387 6.74 8.40 21.59
N SER A 388 7.87 8.66 22.27
CA SER A 388 9.18 8.56 21.63
C SER A 388 9.51 7.14 21.16
N ARG A 389 9.05 6.10 21.86
CA ARG A 389 9.29 4.70 21.48
C ARG A 389 8.52 4.29 20.23
N ASP A 390 7.27 4.71 20.09
CA ASP A 390 6.45 4.37 18.94
C ASP A 390 6.86 5.19 17.71
N GLU A 391 7.26 6.44 17.89
CA GLU A 391 7.86 7.25 16.82
C GLU A 391 9.19 6.67 16.32
N VAL A 392 10.02 6.10 17.18
CA VAL A 392 11.24 5.39 16.74
C VAL A 392 10.90 4.16 15.88
N LYS A 393 9.85 3.41 16.21
CA LYS A 393 9.41 2.29 15.37
C LYS A 393 8.89 2.78 14.02
N PHE A 394 8.14 3.88 14.04
CA PHE A 394 7.60 4.51 12.85
C PHE A 394 8.73 5.03 11.94
N SER A 395 9.71 5.77 12.47
CA SER A 395 10.89 6.21 11.70
C SER A 395 11.63 5.04 11.05
N LYS A 396 11.81 3.91 11.78
CA LYS A 396 12.42 2.71 11.19
C LYS A 396 11.56 2.10 10.07
N PHE A 397 10.24 2.20 10.17
CA PHE A 397 9.34 1.76 9.12
C PHE A 397 9.46 2.67 7.89
N ILE A 398 9.46 3.99 8.08
CA ILE A 398 9.66 4.98 7.01
C ILE A 398 11.01 4.78 6.29
N ARG A 399 12.10 4.58 7.04
CA ARG A 399 13.43 4.29 6.42
C ARG A 399 13.40 3.05 5.52
N ARG A 400 12.67 2.00 5.92
CA ARG A 400 12.50 0.81 5.06
C ARG A 400 11.70 1.11 3.80
N LEU A 401 10.66 1.93 3.90
CA LEU A 401 9.87 2.36 2.75
C LEU A 401 10.73 3.20 1.80
N ARG A 402 11.47 4.18 2.31
CA ARG A 402 12.39 5.02 1.53
C ARG A 402 13.44 4.16 0.79
N ALA A 403 14.07 3.21 1.49
CA ALA A 403 15.05 2.31 0.89
C ALA A 403 14.44 1.44 -0.22
N ARG A 404 13.19 1.00 -0.07
CA ARG A 404 12.52 0.21 -1.11
C ARG A 404 12.06 1.08 -2.29
N PHE A 405 11.59 2.28 -2.02
CA PHE A 405 11.21 3.24 -3.05
C PHE A 405 12.41 3.73 -3.87
N ALA A 406 13.58 3.87 -3.24
CA ALA A 406 14.83 4.28 -3.87
C ALA A 406 15.23 3.39 -5.07
N ILE A 407 14.74 2.14 -5.14
CA ILE A 407 14.91 1.27 -6.31
C ILE A 407 14.35 1.90 -7.60
N LEU A 408 13.35 2.79 -7.48
CA LEU A 408 12.87 3.57 -8.61
C LEU A 408 13.97 4.46 -9.18
N PHE A 409 14.67 5.17 -8.31
CA PHE A 409 15.77 6.06 -8.68
C PHE A 409 16.95 5.28 -9.26
N ASP A 410 17.32 4.15 -8.65
CA ASP A 410 18.35 3.25 -9.16
C ASP A 410 18.10 2.87 -10.62
N LYS A 411 16.89 2.41 -10.93
CA LYS A 411 16.54 1.94 -12.26
C LYS A 411 16.45 3.07 -13.30
N ILE A 412 16.04 4.27 -12.90
CA ILE A 412 16.02 5.42 -13.80
C ILE A 412 17.44 5.90 -14.05
N LEU A 413 18.23 6.05 -12.99
CA LEU A 413 19.60 6.50 -13.06
C LEU A 413 20.48 5.53 -13.87
N GLU A 414 20.35 4.20 -13.64
CA GLU A 414 21.00 3.17 -14.45
C GLU A 414 20.80 3.43 -15.95
N LYS A 415 19.54 3.56 -16.37
CA LYS A 415 19.20 3.76 -17.77
C LYS A 415 19.75 5.08 -18.32
N GLN A 416 19.66 6.15 -17.54
CA GLN A 416 20.16 7.47 -17.91
C GLN A 416 21.67 7.47 -18.11
N LEU A 417 22.42 6.89 -17.19
CA LEU A 417 23.90 6.84 -17.25
C LEU A 417 24.39 5.96 -18.38
N ILE A 418 23.74 4.81 -18.62
CA ILE A 418 24.08 3.90 -19.72
C ILE A 418 23.80 4.54 -21.08
N LEU A 419 22.64 5.17 -21.26
CA LEU A 419 22.27 5.85 -22.49
C LEU A 419 23.24 6.97 -22.85
N LYS A 420 23.65 7.76 -21.86
CA LYS A 420 24.62 8.85 -22.04
C LYS A 420 26.07 8.36 -22.15
N GLY A 421 26.31 7.08 -21.92
CA GLY A 421 27.66 6.47 -22.01
C GLY A 421 28.59 6.96 -20.89
N VAL A 422 28.04 7.32 -19.73
CA VAL A 422 28.82 7.70 -18.54
C VAL A 422 29.40 6.47 -17.87
N ILE A 423 28.64 5.37 -17.83
CA ILE A 423 28.99 4.10 -17.18
C ILE A 423 28.65 2.94 -18.14
N ALA A 424 29.47 1.89 -18.10
CA ALA A 424 29.14 0.65 -18.81
C ALA A 424 28.08 -0.16 -18.05
N PRO A 425 27.20 -0.91 -18.74
CA PRO A 425 26.14 -1.70 -18.09
C PRO A 425 26.68 -2.71 -17.06
N GLU A 426 27.90 -3.22 -17.27
CA GLU A 426 28.54 -4.20 -16.40
C GLU A 426 29.06 -3.58 -15.09
N GLU A 427 29.41 -2.30 -15.12
CA GLU A 427 29.96 -1.56 -13.97
C GLU A 427 28.86 -1.10 -13.00
N TRP A 428 27.62 -0.96 -13.51
CA TRP A 428 26.51 -0.46 -12.72
C TRP A 428 26.25 -1.27 -11.45
N ALA A 429 26.31 -2.60 -11.53
CA ALA A 429 26.05 -3.47 -10.37
C ALA A 429 27.00 -3.20 -9.18
N GLY A 430 28.25 -2.82 -9.46
CA GLY A 430 29.24 -2.43 -8.45
C GLY A 430 28.94 -1.05 -7.86
N ILE A 431 28.55 -0.12 -8.71
CA ILE A 431 28.29 1.28 -8.34
C ILE A 431 26.97 1.40 -7.56
N GLN A 432 25.93 0.67 -7.97
CA GLN A 432 24.62 0.67 -7.32
C GLN A 432 24.71 0.38 -5.83
N ALA A 433 25.58 -0.56 -5.42
CA ALA A 433 25.74 -0.92 -4.01
C ALA A 433 26.35 0.21 -3.15
N GLN A 434 27.02 1.16 -3.78
CA GLN A 434 27.74 2.25 -3.12
C GLN A 434 26.99 3.59 -3.21
N VAL A 435 26.05 3.73 -4.14
CA VAL A 435 25.19 4.93 -4.27
C VAL A 435 24.12 4.91 -3.20
N ARG A 436 23.95 6.04 -2.51
CA ARG A 436 22.88 6.22 -1.52
C ARG A 436 21.99 7.39 -1.92
N TYR A 437 20.73 7.27 -1.55
CA TYR A 437 19.75 8.36 -1.72
C TYR A 437 19.35 8.88 -0.35
N ASP A 438 19.66 10.14 -0.11
CA ASP A 438 19.29 10.81 1.11
C ASP A 438 17.99 11.58 0.89
N PHE A 439 16.95 11.17 1.60
CA PHE A 439 15.65 11.82 1.58
C PHE A 439 15.64 12.90 2.63
N MET A 440 15.21 14.07 2.26
CA MET A 440 15.05 15.16 3.20
C MET A 440 14.17 14.71 4.37
N SER A 441 14.70 14.79 5.56
CA SER A 441 13.95 14.55 6.79
C SER A 441 13.58 15.88 7.43
N ASP A 442 12.40 15.94 8.05
CA ASP A 442 12.07 17.08 8.89
C ASP A 442 12.85 16.93 10.20
N ASN A 443 13.97 17.64 10.26
CA ASN A 443 14.97 17.46 11.33
C ASN A 443 14.50 17.93 12.70
N HIS A 444 13.39 18.65 12.83
CA HIS A 444 12.97 19.23 14.10
C HIS A 444 12.82 18.20 15.22
N PHE A 445 12.23 17.04 14.92
CA PHE A 445 12.04 15.99 15.92
C PHE A 445 13.35 15.24 16.24
N GLU A 446 14.20 15.01 15.24
CA GLU A 446 15.52 14.40 15.42
C GLU A 446 16.47 15.37 16.16
N GLU A 447 16.39 16.65 15.89
CA GLU A 447 17.15 17.69 16.60
C GLU A 447 16.72 17.80 18.06
N LEU A 448 15.42 17.85 18.36
CA LEU A 448 14.91 17.84 19.73
C LEU A 448 15.36 16.61 20.48
N LYS A 449 15.26 15.43 19.86
CA LYS A 449 15.70 14.17 20.45
C LYS A 449 17.21 14.14 20.66
N THR A 450 17.99 14.62 19.69
CA THR A 450 19.45 14.71 19.81
C THR A 450 19.84 15.68 20.92
N SER A 451 19.13 16.80 21.01
CA SER A 451 19.30 17.78 22.10
C SER A 451 18.97 17.19 23.47
N GLU A 452 17.87 16.45 23.58
CA GLU A 452 17.46 15.77 24.82
C GLU A 452 18.45 14.67 25.23
N ILE A 453 18.90 13.86 24.27
CA ILE A 453 19.96 12.87 24.49
C ILE A 453 21.24 13.53 24.95
N LEU A 454 21.62 14.63 24.33
CA LEU A 454 22.81 15.40 24.69
C LEU A 454 22.69 15.98 26.10
N GLN A 455 21.53 16.56 26.45
CA GLN A 455 21.26 17.04 27.82
C GLN A 455 21.40 15.94 28.85
N ASN A 456 20.80 14.76 28.60
CA ASN A 456 20.91 13.61 29.49
C ASN A 456 22.37 13.14 29.63
N ARG A 457 23.13 13.10 28.53
CA ARG A 457 24.58 12.75 28.57
C ARG A 457 25.39 13.78 29.35
N LEU A 458 25.11 15.06 29.19
CA LEU A 458 25.77 16.14 29.96
C LEU A 458 25.42 16.07 31.47
N GLN A 459 24.20 15.66 31.80
CA GLN A 459 23.78 15.46 33.17
C GLN A 459 24.55 14.28 33.81
N ILE A 460 24.61 13.13 33.07
CA ILE A 460 25.42 11.98 33.49
C ILE A 460 26.90 12.36 33.60
N LEU A 461 27.42 13.20 32.72
CA LEU A 461 28.79 13.67 32.75
C LEU A 461 29.06 14.48 34.04
N ARG A 462 28.12 15.36 34.46
CA ARG A 462 28.25 16.13 35.68
C ARG A 462 28.30 15.19 36.92
N ASP A 463 27.44 14.17 36.92
CA ASP A 463 27.36 13.21 38.04
C ASP A 463 28.63 12.34 38.13
N ILE A 464 29.29 12.07 36.99
CA ILE A 464 30.52 11.28 36.94
C ILE A 464 31.78 12.12 37.13
N ASP A 465 31.73 13.44 36.99
CA ASP A 465 32.94 14.31 37.06
C ASP A 465 33.64 14.26 38.45
N GLU A 466 32.88 13.99 39.52
CA GLU A 466 33.43 13.77 40.87
C GLU A 466 34.29 12.49 40.98
N TYR A 467 34.00 11.48 40.14
CA TYR A 467 34.66 10.17 40.13
C TYR A 467 35.74 10.01 39.07
N LYS A 468 36.03 11.12 38.37
CA LYS A 468 37.01 11.17 37.28
C LYS A 468 38.43 11.08 37.81
N GLY A 469 39.15 10.07 37.36
CA GLY A 469 40.51 9.80 37.78
C GLY A 469 40.63 8.75 38.89
N GLU A 470 39.60 8.51 39.68
CA GLU A 470 39.55 7.44 40.65
C GLU A 470 38.94 6.15 40.09
N TYR A 471 37.80 6.28 39.41
CA TYR A 471 37.05 5.12 38.89
C TYR A 471 36.91 5.13 37.38
N TYR A 472 36.90 6.33 36.72
CA TYR A 472 36.69 6.44 35.30
C TYR A 472 37.80 7.27 34.61
N SER A 473 38.37 6.74 33.51
CA SER A 473 39.32 7.49 32.68
C SER A 473 38.59 8.48 31.80
N LYS A 474 39.30 9.57 31.37
CA LYS A 474 38.74 10.54 30.40
C LYS A 474 38.35 9.90 29.09
N GLU A 475 39.12 8.94 28.61
CA GLU A 475 38.85 8.22 27.37
C GLU A 475 37.60 7.32 27.49
N TRP A 476 37.44 6.65 28.63
CA TRP A 476 36.27 5.85 28.90
C TRP A 476 35.01 6.71 28.90
N ILE A 477 35.04 7.91 29.50
CA ILE A 477 33.92 8.85 29.53
C ILE A 477 33.56 9.34 28.13
N ARG A 478 34.57 9.72 27.32
CA ARG A 478 34.34 10.13 25.92
C ARG A 478 33.67 9.03 25.11
N LYS A 479 34.16 7.79 25.22
CA LYS A 479 33.67 6.65 24.45
C LYS A 479 32.30 6.15 24.90
N ASN A 480 32.09 6.03 26.23
CA ASN A 480 30.91 5.35 26.77
C ASN A 480 29.80 6.30 27.22
N VAL A 481 30.09 7.54 27.56
CA VAL A 481 29.09 8.53 28.00
C VAL A 481 28.74 9.51 26.86
N LEU A 482 29.74 10.07 26.22
CA LEU A 482 29.55 11.04 25.14
C LEU A 482 29.41 10.39 23.76
N TYR A 483 29.82 9.13 23.60
CA TYR A 483 29.83 8.40 22.34
C TYR A 483 30.55 9.16 21.20
N MET A 484 31.66 9.82 21.54
CA MET A 484 32.54 10.48 20.58
C MET A 484 33.34 9.43 19.79
N SER A 485 33.41 9.57 18.46
CA SER A 485 34.32 8.80 17.62
C SER A 485 35.77 9.23 17.87
N GLU A 486 36.73 8.40 17.47
CA GLU A 486 38.17 8.66 17.63
C GLU A 486 38.73 9.64 16.57
N ASP A 487 37.88 10.16 15.64
CA ASP A 487 38.24 11.14 14.61
C ASP A 487 38.36 12.56 15.15
#